data_b59644aa04dbb7f4c7ea9a3f0e3fc875
#
_entry.id   b59644aa04dbb7f4c7ea9a3f0e3fc875
#
_cell.length_a   1.000
_cell.length_b   1.000
_cell.length_c   1.000
_cell.angle_alpha   90.00
_cell.angle_beta   90.00
_cell.angle_gamma   90.00
#
_symmetry.space_group_name_H-M   'P 1'
#
loop_
_entity.id
_entity.type
_entity.pdbx_description
1 polymer ?
#
loop_
_entity_poly.entity_id
_entity_poly.type
_entity_poly.pdbx_seq_one_letter_code
_entity_poly.pdbx_strand_id
1 'polypeptide(L)'
;VATAAQPQQQQQQPVDVEAVLADINRQRGNPQLNYQSSIVDLMKLLGIDSSLENRKELAQELGYSGELNGSAEMNIWLHKAVMKGLADNGGKVPASMLF
;
A
#
# COMPACT_ATOMS: atom_id res chain seq x y z
N VAL A 1 -21.61 25.12 -14.70
CA VAL A 1 -22.32 24.34 -13.75
C VAL A 1 -21.38 23.78 -12.71
N ALA A 2 -21.78 23.85 -11.49
CA ALA A 2 -20.95 23.42 -10.38
C ALA A 2 -20.52 21.98 -10.50
N THR A 3 -21.34 21.15 -11.07
CA THR A 3 -21.04 19.74 -11.16
C THR A 3 -19.78 19.45 -11.96
N ALA A 4 -19.48 20.32 -12.90
CA ALA A 4 -18.32 20.09 -13.73
C ALA A 4 -17.00 20.18 -12.99
N ALA A 5 -17.00 20.95 -11.92
CA ALA A 5 -15.75 21.14 -11.18
C ALA A 5 -15.34 19.90 -10.38
N GLN A 6 -16.32 19.16 -9.92
CA GLN A 6 -16.02 18.03 -9.04
C GLN A 6 -15.23 16.93 -9.70
N PRO A 7 -15.59 16.51 -10.90
CA PRO A 7 -14.81 15.47 -11.54
C PRO A 7 -13.37 15.88 -11.76
N GLN A 8 -13.15 17.14 -12.04
CA GLN A 8 -11.81 17.61 -12.29
C GLN A 8 -10.96 17.54 -11.04
N GLN A 9 -11.53 17.86 -9.91
CA GLN A 9 -10.80 17.76 -8.66
C GLN A 9 -10.42 16.33 -8.38
N GLN A 10 -11.31 15.41 -8.66
CA GLN A 10 -11.02 14.01 -8.44
C GLN A 10 -9.88 13.53 -9.30
N GLN A 11 -9.80 14.04 -10.50
CA GLN A 11 -8.73 13.64 -11.39
C GLN A 11 -7.36 14.07 -10.89
N GLN A 12 -7.32 15.16 -10.16
CA GLN A 12 -6.06 15.68 -9.67
C GLN A 12 -5.65 15.09 -8.33
N GLN A 13 -6.56 14.42 -7.67
CA GLN A 13 -6.28 13.84 -6.38
C GLN A 13 -5.71 12.45 -6.53
N PRO A 14 -4.91 12.01 -5.57
CA PRO A 14 -4.49 10.63 -5.53
C PRO A 14 -5.70 9.71 -5.43
N VAL A 15 -5.52 8.48 -5.86
CA VAL A 15 -6.55 7.47 -5.75
C VAL A 15 -6.90 7.26 -4.27
N ASP A 16 -8.17 7.01 -3.99
CA ASP A 16 -8.59 6.64 -2.65
C ASP A 16 -8.15 5.21 -2.39
N VAL A 17 -7.00 5.06 -1.77
CA VAL A 17 -6.39 3.76 -1.56
C VAL A 17 -7.27 2.89 -0.65
N GLU A 18 -7.95 3.50 0.31
CA GLU A 18 -8.83 2.73 1.20
C GLU A 18 -9.93 2.04 0.40
N ALA A 19 -10.52 2.75 -0.56
CA ALA A 19 -11.56 2.17 -1.38
C ALA A 19 -11.01 1.07 -2.28
N VAL A 20 -9.83 1.27 -2.82
CA VAL A 20 -9.19 0.27 -3.66
C VAL A 20 -8.90 -1.00 -2.86
N LEU A 21 -8.38 -0.85 -1.66
CA LEU A 21 -8.06 -1.99 -0.82
C LEU A 21 -9.32 -2.73 -0.37
N ALA A 22 -10.38 -1.99 -0.08
CA ALA A 22 -11.65 -2.62 0.27
C ALA A 22 -12.18 -3.44 -0.90
N ASP A 23 -12.02 -2.94 -2.11
CA ASP A 23 -12.45 -3.65 -3.29
C ASP A 23 -11.64 -4.92 -3.51
N ILE A 24 -10.33 -4.83 -3.35
CA ILE A 24 -9.46 -6.00 -3.46
C ILE A 24 -9.83 -7.03 -2.40
N ASN A 25 -10.12 -6.55 -1.19
CA ASN A 25 -10.51 -7.44 -0.10
C ASN A 25 -11.77 -8.23 -0.46
N ARG A 26 -12.75 -7.56 -1.05
CA ARG A 26 -13.97 -8.25 -1.49
C ARG A 26 -13.67 -9.27 -2.58
N GLN A 27 -12.81 -8.92 -3.52
CA GLN A 27 -12.46 -9.81 -4.62
C GLN A 27 -11.77 -11.07 -4.14
N ARG A 28 -11.08 -10.98 -3.03
CA ARG A 28 -10.37 -12.14 -2.46
C ARG A 28 -11.18 -12.89 -1.42
N GLY A 29 -12.49 -12.62 -1.33
CA GLY A 29 -13.36 -13.34 -0.43
C GLY A 29 -13.41 -12.80 0.98
N ASN A 30 -13.11 -11.53 1.15
CA ASN A 30 -13.14 -10.84 2.46
C ASN A 30 -12.27 -11.53 3.50
N PRO A 31 -10.97 -11.72 3.23
CA PRO A 31 -10.11 -12.31 4.25
C PRO A 31 -10.05 -11.41 5.48
N GLN A 32 -9.83 -12.03 6.62
CA GLN A 32 -9.78 -11.33 7.90
C GLN A 32 -8.39 -10.72 8.09
N LEU A 33 -8.06 -9.76 7.25
CA LEU A 33 -6.74 -9.13 7.29
C LEU A 33 -6.85 -7.72 7.83
N ASN A 34 -5.90 -7.36 8.67
CA ASN A 34 -5.85 -6.03 9.26
C ASN A 34 -4.96 -5.12 8.41
N TYR A 35 -5.29 -5.01 7.14
CA TYR A 35 -4.43 -4.36 6.16
C TYR A 35 -4.30 -2.85 6.36
N GLN A 36 -5.20 -2.25 7.12
CA GLN A 36 -5.15 -0.80 7.35
C GLN A 36 -4.06 -0.41 8.33
N SER A 37 -3.59 -1.34 9.15
CA SER A 37 -2.58 -1.03 10.15
C SER A 37 -1.38 -1.98 10.14
N SER A 38 -1.48 -3.11 9.47
CA SER A 38 -0.42 -4.11 9.46
C SER A 38 0.19 -4.24 8.07
N ILE A 39 1.48 -3.99 7.97
CA ILE A 39 2.16 -4.16 6.68
C ILE A 39 2.14 -5.62 6.23
N VAL A 40 2.26 -6.54 7.17
CA VAL A 40 2.23 -7.96 6.82
C VAL A 40 0.89 -8.31 6.17
N ASP A 41 -0.19 -7.87 6.80
CA ASP A 41 -1.52 -8.15 6.25
C ASP A 41 -1.77 -7.41 4.95
N LEU A 42 -1.26 -6.18 4.85
CA LEU A 42 -1.38 -5.42 3.60
C LEU A 42 -0.68 -6.14 2.46
N MET A 43 0.51 -6.64 2.70
CA MET A 43 1.25 -7.36 1.67
C MET A 43 0.53 -8.65 1.28
N LYS A 44 -0.04 -9.34 2.26
CA LYS A 44 -0.83 -10.54 1.97
C LYS A 44 -2.03 -10.21 1.09
N LEU A 45 -2.71 -9.12 1.38
CA LEU A 45 -3.85 -8.69 0.59
C LEU A 45 -3.44 -8.40 -0.85
N LEU A 46 -2.29 -7.77 -1.03
CA LEU A 46 -1.79 -7.42 -2.35
C LEU A 46 -1.14 -8.59 -3.09
N GLY A 47 -1.01 -9.73 -2.44
CA GLY A 47 -0.38 -10.88 -3.06
C GLY A 47 1.13 -10.80 -3.12
N ILE A 48 1.73 -10.00 -2.24
CA ILE A 48 3.18 -9.83 -2.16
C ILE A 48 3.70 -10.68 -1.01
N ASP A 49 4.86 -11.28 -1.20
CA ASP A 49 5.51 -12.06 -0.15
C ASP A 49 5.75 -11.17 1.07
N SER A 50 5.15 -11.54 2.21
CA SER A 50 5.21 -10.74 3.42
C SER A 50 6.29 -11.21 4.40
N SER A 51 7.22 -12.04 3.96
CA SER A 51 8.30 -12.52 4.81
C SER A 51 9.18 -11.36 5.28
N LEU A 52 9.90 -11.57 6.37
CA LEU A 52 10.79 -10.55 6.89
C LEU A 52 11.85 -10.16 5.87
N GLU A 53 12.40 -11.14 5.18
CA GLU A 53 13.41 -10.86 4.15
C GLU A 53 12.86 -9.93 3.07
N ASN A 54 11.65 -10.20 2.60
CA ASN A 54 11.07 -9.38 1.56
C ASN A 54 10.69 -8.01 2.08
N ARG A 55 10.26 -7.92 3.34
CA ARG A 55 9.97 -6.61 3.93
C ARG A 55 11.21 -5.75 4.04
N LYS A 56 12.34 -6.37 4.38
CA LYS A 56 13.61 -5.64 4.44
C LYS A 56 14.01 -5.12 3.07
N GLU A 57 13.92 -5.97 2.07
CA GLU A 57 14.26 -5.56 0.71
C GLU A 57 13.36 -4.44 0.22
N LEU A 58 12.07 -4.55 0.49
CA LEU A 58 11.12 -3.54 0.07
C LEU A 58 11.38 -2.21 0.76
N ALA A 59 11.66 -2.25 2.05
CA ALA A 59 11.98 -1.03 2.80
C ALA A 59 13.22 -0.36 2.22
N GLN A 60 14.22 -1.15 1.90
CA GLN A 60 15.45 -0.64 1.32
C GLN A 60 15.19 0.00 -0.04
N GLU A 61 14.40 -0.66 -0.87
CA GLU A 61 14.06 -0.15 -2.19
C GLU A 61 13.30 1.17 -2.10
N LEU A 62 12.44 1.30 -1.10
CA LEU A 62 11.63 2.49 -0.94
C LEU A 62 12.35 3.61 -0.18
N GLY A 63 13.58 3.38 0.25
CA GLY A 63 14.40 4.44 0.81
C GLY A 63 14.41 4.54 2.32
N TYR A 64 14.07 3.46 3.01
CA TYR A 64 14.12 3.47 4.47
C TYR A 64 15.56 3.58 4.95
N SER A 65 15.82 4.52 5.83
CA SER A 65 17.17 4.79 6.31
C SER A 65 17.42 4.24 7.71
N GLY A 66 16.42 3.65 8.35
CA GLY A 66 16.59 3.06 9.67
C GLY A 66 17.15 1.66 9.59
N GLU A 67 17.11 0.95 10.70
CA GLU A 67 17.62 -0.40 10.76
C GLU A 67 16.66 -1.39 10.12
N LEU A 68 17.20 -2.25 9.29
CA LEU A 68 16.41 -3.27 8.59
C LEU A 68 16.31 -4.53 9.46
N ASN A 69 15.55 -4.42 10.54
CA ASN A 69 15.49 -5.51 11.52
C ASN A 69 14.07 -6.02 11.78
N GLY A 70 13.09 -5.55 10.98
CA GLY A 70 11.73 -6.00 11.18
C GLY A 70 11.05 -5.41 12.40
N SER A 71 11.60 -4.34 12.94
CA SER A 71 11.03 -3.68 14.12
C SER A 71 9.68 -3.05 13.79
N ALA A 72 8.95 -2.69 14.84
CA ALA A 72 7.70 -1.96 14.67
C ALA A 72 7.92 -0.67 13.89
N GLU A 73 9.03 0.00 14.15
CA GLU A 73 9.36 1.23 13.45
C GLU A 73 9.48 1.01 11.94
N MET A 74 10.22 -0.01 11.55
CA MET A 74 10.37 -0.34 10.14
C MET A 74 9.02 -0.70 9.52
N ASN A 75 8.24 -1.50 10.23
CA ASN A 75 6.95 -1.95 9.71
C ASN A 75 5.98 -0.80 9.54
N ILE A 76 5.94 0.13 10.49
CA ILE A 76 5.05 1.29 10.40
C ILE A 76 5.46 2.17 9.23
N TRP A 77 6.76 2.41 9.10
CA TRP A 77 7.27 3.21 7.99
C TRP A 77 6.93 2.55 6.66
N LEU A 78 7.13 1.24 6.58
CA LEU A 78 6.90 0.50 5.35
C LEU A 78 5.43 0.51 4.96
N HIS A 79 4.54 0.38 5.94
CA HIS A 79 3.11 0.44 5.68
C HIS A 79 2.75 1.77 5.02
N LYS A 80 3.24 2.87 5.58
CA LYS A 80 2.96 4.19 5.02
C LYS A 80 3.54 4.34 3.62
N ALA A 81 4.74 3.83 3.41
CA ALA A 81 5.39 3.93 2.12
C ALA A 81 4.65 3.14 1.05
N VAL A 82 4.17 1.95 1.40
CA VAL A 82 3.40 1.14 0.47
C VAL A 82 2.07 1.81 0.14
N MET A 83 1.39 2.35 1.14
CA MET A 83 0.13 3.06 0.91
C MET A 83 0.35 4.25 -0.02
N LYS A 84 1.42 5.00 0.20
CA LYS A 84 1.73 6.13 -0.66
C LYS A 84 2.04 5.67 -2.09
N GLY A 85 2.79 4.59 -2.22
CA GLY A 85 3.10 4.05 -3.54
C GLY A 85 1.86 3.62 -4.30
N LEU A 86 0.91 3.02 -3.61
CA LEU A 86 -0.36 2.65 -4.23
C LEU A 86 -1.13 3.88 -4.68
N ALA A 87 -1.18 4.91 -3.84
CA ALA A 87 -1.87 6.14 -4.19
C ALA A 87 -1.24 6.80 -5.41
N ASP A 88 0.08 6.84 -5.45
CA ASP A 88 0.80 7.46 -6.55
C ASP A 88 0.67 6.68 -7.84
N ASN A 89 0.39 5.39 -7.75
CA ASN A 89 0.33 4.50 -8.90
C ASN A 89 -1.09 4.10 -9.27
N GLY A 90 -2.06 4.94 -8.94
CA GLY A 90 -3.45 4.71 -9.34
C GLY A 90 -4.10 3.50 -8.68
N GLY A 91 -3.63 3.11 -7.51
CA GLY A 91 -4.18 1.97 -6.79
C GLY A 91 -3.59 0.63 -7.21
N LYS A 92 -2.57 0.66 -8.05
CA LYS A 92 -1.90 -0.56 -8.48
C LYS A 92 -0.55 -0.66 -7.79
N VAL A 93 -0.10 -1.90 -7.59
CA VAL A 93 1.20 -2.12 -6.98
C VAL A 93 2.28 -1.67 -7.96
N PRO A 94 3.15 -0.72 -7.57
CA PRO A 94 4.24 -0.30 -8.45
C PRO A 94 5.20 -1.44 -8.73
N ALA A 95 5.82 -1.39 -9.90
CA ALA A 95 6.77 -2.44 -10.28
C ALA A 95 7.94 -2.53 -9.29
N SER A 96 8.31 -1.41 -8.69
CA SER A 96 9.41 -1.38 -7.73
C SER A 96 9.13 -2.18 -6.47
N MET A 97 7.87 -2.53 -6.22
CA MET A 97 7.49 -3.34 -5.07
C MET A 97 7.38 -4.82 -5.40
N LEU A 98 7.57 -5.17 -6.65
CA LEU A 98 7.48 -6.55 -7.11
C LEU A 98 8.90 -7.06 -7.38
N PHE A 99 9.31 -8.05 -6.66
CA PHE A 99 10.64 -8.60 -6.80
C PHE A 99 10.63 -9.96 -7.45
#